data_445b526df65cd1e2977d7c91ed4d7482
#
_entry.id   445b526df65cd1e2977d7c91ed4d7482
#
_cell.length_a   1.000
_cell.length_b   1.000
_cell.length_c   1.000
_cell.angle_alpha   90.00
_cell.angle_beta   90.00
_cell.angle_gamma   90.00
#
_symmetry.space_group_name_H-M   'P 1'
#
loop_
_entity.id
_entity.type
_entity.pdbx_description
1 polymer ?
#
loop_
_entity_poly.entity_id
_entity_poly.type
_entity_poly.pdbx_seq_one_letter_code
_entity_poly.pdbx_strand_id
1 'polypeptide(L)'
;IKEIDSSSRITTGKMYYDKNLGAIYYSIKYPSREVIVYSDTMIYKLSEGKVLQNYKSTNGLKFNIFNLVLNSQMEYYGLNSSSYELIKTKKDKDQIITTWEPKFKNKKYRSGKIIMSQKNKLIFGLVSFHPDGSIISKQFLEDYINIDGLMIPSKITQIALFKEKPEYKITTYKNIKVNNFDDQKYYSSEFYFSD
;
A
#
# COMPACT_ATOMS: atom_id res chain seq x y z
N ILE A 1 36.06 9.14 -0.77
CA ILE A 1 34.66 9.62 -0.99
C ILE A 1 33.99 8.55 -1.81
N LYS A 2 33.12 7.73 -1.20
CA LYS A 2 32.27 6.81 -1.96
C LYS A 2 31.13 7.63 -2.56
N GLU A 3 31.05 7.68 -3.87
CA GLU A 3 29.90 8.20 -4.58
C GLU A 3 28.67 7.37 -4.18
N ILE A 4 27.65 8.05 -3.66
CA ILE A 4 26.33 7.47 -3.42
C ILE A 4 25.66 7.45 -4.78
N ASP A 5 25.59 6.27 -5.41
CA ASP A 5 24.80 6.08 -6.63
C ASP A 5 23.32 6.30 -6.30
N SER A 6 22.85 7.52 -6.50
CA SER A 6 21.46 7.93 -6.33
C SER A 6 20.71 7.76 -7.65
N SER A 7 20.50 6.52 -8.09
CA SER A 7 19.64 6.26 -9.23
C SER A 7 18.17 6.51 -8.85
N SER A 8 17.52 7.48 -9.48
CA SER A 8 16.07 7.69 -9.35
C SER A 8 15.35 7.07 -10.54
N ARG A 9 14.27 6.34 -10.27
CA ARG A 9 13.41 5.75 -11.30
C ARG A 9 12.01 6.37 -11.22
N ILE A 10 11.53 6.86 -12.35
CA ILE A 10 10.17 7.37 -12.47
C ILE A 10 9.31 6.29 -13.12
N THR A 11 8.11 6.06 -12.58
CA THR A 11 7.10 5.19 -13.16
C THR A 11 5.80 5.97 -13.27
N THR A 12 5.15 5.92 -14.42
CA THR A 12 3.85 6.57 -14.64
C THR A 12 2.86 5.58 -15.24
N GLY A 13 1.58 5.76 -14.93
CA GLY A 13 0.54 4.87 -15.40
C GLY A 13 -0.84 5.24 -14.88
N LYS A 14 -1.78 4.33 -15.04
CA LYS A 14 -3.11 4.37 -14.45
C LYS A 14 -3.28 3.19 -13.50
N MET A 15 -4.10 3.37 -12.48
CA MET A 15 -4.47 2.32 -11.56
C MET A 15 -5.99 2.21 -11.51
N TYR A 16 -6.47 0.98 -11.49
CA TYR A 16 -7.87 0.64 -11.37
C TYR A 16 -8.04 -0.33 -10.19
N TYR A 17 -9.02 -0.10 -9.36
CA TYR A 17 -9.35 -0.99 -8.24
C TYR A 17 -10.84 -1.31 -8.26
N ASP A 18 -11.17 -2.58 -8.28
CA ASP A 18 -12.54 -3.07 -8.10
C ASP A 18 -12.65 -3.80 -6.77
N LYS A 19 -13.51 -3.28 -5.88
CA LYS A 19 -13.75 -3.85 -4.56
C LYS A 19 -14.42 -5.23 -4.65
N ASN A 20 -15.33 -5.43 -5.60
CA ASN A 20 -16.09 -6.67 -5.72
C ASN A 20 -15.24 -7.81 -6.28
N LEU A 21 -14.38 -7.49 -7.22
CA LEU A 21 -13.41 -8.43 -7.78
C LEU A 21 -12.20 -8.66 -6.84
N GLY A 22 -12.00 -7.76 -5.87
CA GLY A 22 -10.83 -7.82 -5.01
C GLY A 22 -9.53 -7.78 -5.80
N ALA A 23 -9.44 -6.91 -6.81
CA ALA A 23 -8.30 -6.83 -7.71
C ALA A 23 -7.86 -5.39 -7.97
N ILE A 24 -6.55 -5.19 -8.09
CA ILE A 24 -5.94 -3.93 -8.50
C ILE A 24 -5.16 -4.15 -9.77
N TYR A 25 -5.37 -3.27 -10.74
CA TYR A 25 -4.71 -3.26 -12.02
C TYR A 25 -3.86 -2.00 -12.15
N TYR A 26 -2.56 -2.16 -12.31
CA TYR A 26 -1.63 -1.08 -12.64
C TYR A 26 -1.28 -1.17 -14.13
N SER A 27 -1.78 -0.24 -14.92
CA SER A 27 -1.41 -0.09 -16.33
C SER A 27 -0.26 0.92 -16.41
N ILE A 28 0.97 0.42 -16.44
CA ILE A 28 2.19 1.21 -16.47
C ILE A 28 2.43 1.65 -17.93
N LYS A 29 2.75 2.93 -18.10
CA LYS A 29 3.06 3.53 -19.41
C LYS A 29 4.53 3.83 -19.59
N TYR A 30 5.23 4.13 -18.50
CA TYR A 30 6.64 4.47 -18.48
C TYR A 30 7.30 3.86 -17.24
N PRO A 31 8.53 3.32 -17.30
CA PRO A 31 9.46 3.35 -18.45
C PRO A 31 9.11 2.36 -19.58
N SER A 32 8.44 1.28 -19.29
CA SER A 32 7.96 0.28 -20.26
C SER A 32 6.47 0.06 -20.11
N ARG A 33 5.79 -0.33 -21.18
CA ARG A 33 4.37 -0.70 -21.13
C ARG A 33 4.25 -2.07 -20.51
N GLU A 34 3.62 -2.13 -19.34
CA GLU A 34 3.35 -3.38 -18.63
C GLU A 34 2.08 -3.25 -17.78
N VAL A 35 1.46 -4.37 -17.47
CA VAL A 35 0.33 -4.43 -16.55
C VAL A 35 0.72 -5.30 -15.36
N ILE A 36 0.43 -4.80 -14.17
CA ILE A 36 0.59 -5.56 -12.93
C ILE A 36 -0.79 -5.72 -12.31
N VAL A 37 -1.21 -6.97 -12.12
CA VAL A 37 -2.48 -7.30 -11.50
C VAL A 37 -2.22 -7.90 -10.13
N TYR A 38 -2.77 -7.27 -9.10
CA TYR A 38 -2.80 -7.80 -7.75
C TYR A 38 -4.19 -8.38 -7.51
N SER A 39 -4.27 -9.68 -7.31
CA SER A 39 -5.44 -10.35 -6.77
C SER A 39 -5.21 -10.70 -5.29
N ASP A 40 -6.17 -11.35 -4.63
CA ASP A 40 -6.07 -11.67 -3.20
C ASP A 40 -4.77 -12.41 -2.82
N THR A 41 -4.38 -13.39 -3.60
CA THR A 41 -3.25 -14.27 -3.30
C THR A 41 -2.14 -14.27 -4.34
N MET A 42 -2.37 -13.62 -5.48
CA MET A 42 -1.45 -13.67 -6.62
C MET A 42 -1.14 -12.28 -7.16
N ILE A 43 0.08 -12.13 -7.65
CA ILE A 43 0.50 -10.98 -8.44
C ILE A 43 0.91 -11.50 -9.80
N TYR A 44 0.35 -10.89 -10.84
CA TYR A 44 0.67 -11.19 -12.24
C TYR A 44 1.34 -9.98 -12.86
N LYS A 45 2.41 -10.23 -13.60
CA LYS A 45 3.05 -9.24 -14.45
C LYS A 45 2.83 -9.64 -15.91
N LEU A 46 2.21 -8.74 -16.68
CA LEU A 46 1.88 -8.96 -18.08
C LEU A 46 2.59 -7.92 -18.95
N SER A 47 2.95 -8.34 -20.16
CA SER A 47 3.38 -7.45 -21.24
C SER A 47 2.79 -7.98 -22.54
N GLU A 48 2.22 -7.09 -23.35
CA GLU A 48 1.58 -7.43 -24.63
C GLU A 48 0.54 -8.57 -24.51
N GLY A 49 -0.29 -8.53 -23.45
CA GLY A 49 -1.31 -9.54 -23.18
C GLY A 49 -0.79 -10.87 -22.60
N LYS A 50 0.52 -11.08 -22.54
CA LYS A 50 1.11 -12.34 -22.05
C LYS A 50 1.59 -12.24 -20.62
N VAL A 51 1.31 -13.27 -19.82
CA VAL A 51 1.83 -13.38 -18.44
C VAL A 51 3.32 -13.68 -18.50
N LEU A 52 4.14 -12.71 -18.10
CA LEU A 52 5.59 -12.87 -17.99
C LEU A 52 5.99 -13.55 -16.70
N GLN A 53 5.32 -13.20 -15.60
CA GLN A 53 5.63 -13.69 -14.26
C GLN A 53 4.38 -13.74 -13.41
N ASN A 54 4.31 -14.71 -12.52
CA ASN A 54 3.35 -14.73 -11.44
C ASN A 54 4.01 -15.19 -10.14
N TYR A 55 3.54 -14.69 -9.02
CA TYR A 55 4.03 -15.10 -7.70
C TYR A 55 2.97 -14.90 -6.62
N LYS A 56 3.04 -15.70 -5.57
CA LYS A 56 2.13 -15.60 -4.43
C LYS A 56 2.43 -14.33 -3.64
N SER A 57 1.37 -13.61 -3.31
CA SER A 57 1.41 -12.47 -2.38
C SER A 57 0.69 -12.84 -1.10
N THR A 58 1.35 -12.72 0.03
CA THR A 58 0.75 -12.97 1.33
C THR A 58 -0.04 -11.80 1.88
N ASN A 59 0.18 -10.58 1.34
CA ASN A 59 -0.41 -9.35 1.87
C ASN A 59 -0.84 -8.34 0.78
N GLY A 60 -0.90 -8.75 -0.48
CA GLY A 60 -0.98 -7.84 -1.63
C GLY A 60 -2.10 -6.81 -1.59
N LEU A 61 -3.30 -7.22 -1.19
CA LEU A 61 -4.47 -6.33 -1.16
C LEU A 61 -4.80 -5.79 0.23
N LYS A 62 -4.56 -6.57 1.29
CA LYS A 62 -5.04 -6.24 2.65
C LYS A 62 -4.62 -4.86 3.14
N PHE A 63 -3.40 -4.46 2.84
CA PHE A 63 -2.83 -3.17 3.25
C PHE A 63 -2.72 -2.16 2.10
N ASN A 64 -3.42 -2.42 0.99
CA ASN A 64 -3.51 -1.43 -0.06
C ASN A 64 -4.45 -0.30 0.36
N ILE A 65 -4.04 0.94 0.15
CA ILE A 65 -4.76 2.12 0.62
C ILE A 65 -6.20 2.20 0.08
N PHE A 66 -6.41 1.83 -1.17
CA PHE A 66 -7.75 1.88 -1.77
C PHE A 66 -8.65 0.78 -1.22
N ASN A 67 -8.11 -0.41 -0.97
CA ASN A 67 -8.83 -1.48 -0.28
C ASN A 67 -9.26 -1.03 1.12
N LEU A 68 -8.36 -0.38 1.86
CA LEU A 68 -8.63 0.11 3.21
C LEU A 68 -9.68 1.23 3.21
N VAL A 69 -9.59 2.18 2.27
CA VAL A 69 -10.55 3.29 2.14
C VAL A 69 -11.94 2.76 1.80
N LEU A 70 -12.07 1.94 0.75
CA LEU A 70 -13.36 1.45 0.27
C LEU A 70 -14.01 0.41 1.21
N ASN A 71 -13.25 -0.21 2.11
CA ASN A 71 -13.77 -1.12 3.12
C ASN A 71 -13.91 -0.46 4.51
N SER A 72 -13.78 0.87 4.59
CA SER A 72 -13.88 1.63 5.86
C SER A 72 -12.90 1.15 6.93
N GLN A 73 -11.72 0.66 6.51
CA GLN A 73 -10.69 0.11 7.39
C GLN A 73 -9.53 1.09 7.63
N MET A 74 -9.67 2.33 7.17
CA MET A 74 -8.61 3.34 7.29
C MET A 74 -8.32 3.73 8.73
N GLU A 75 -9.30 3.69 9.63
CA GLU A 75 -9.12 4.19 11.00
C GLU A 75 -7.91 3.56 11.72
N TYR A 76 -7.72 2.24 11.53
CA TYR A 76 -6.57 1.53 12.11
C TYR A 76 -5.72 0.82 11.07
N TYR A 77 -5.77 1.26 9.83
CA TYR A 77 -5.01 0.68 8.72
C TYR A 77 -5.22 -0.84 8.57
N GLY A 78 -6.43 -1.31 8.86
CA GLY A 78 -6.77 -2.74 8.85
C GLY A 78 -6.15 -3.56 9.99
N LEU A 79 -5.41 -2.95 10.93
CA LEU A 79 -4.72 -3.66 12.01
C LEU A 79 -5.70 -4.33 12.98
N ASN A 80 -6.85 -3.71 13.25
CA ASN A 80 -7.90 -4.27 14.12
C ASN A 80 -8.50 -5.59 13.58
N SER A 81 -8.49 -5.79 12.25
CA SER A 81 -8.95 -7.00 11.58
C SER A 81 -7.81 -7.96 11.21
N SER A 82 -6.62 -7.71 11.73
CA SER A 82 -5.41 -8.49 11.44
C SER A 82 -4.97 -9.35 12.62
N SER A 83 -3.80 -9.96 12.50
CA SER A 83 -3.12 -10.69 13.58
C SER A 83 -2.39 -9.78 14.59
N TYR A 84 -2.72 -8.49 14.62
CA TYR A 84 -2.18 -7.52 15.56
C TYR A 84 -3.19 -7.18 16.67
N GLU A 85 -2.69 -6.76 17.82
CA GLU A 85 -3.46 -6.23 18.94
C GLU A 85 -2.94 -4.87 19.35
N LEU A 86 -3.85 -3.99 19.78
CA LEU A 86 -3.53 -2.66 20.29
C LEU A 86 -2.98 -2.77 21.71
N ILE A 87 -1.72 -2.40 21.91
CA ILE A 87 -1.06 -2.47 23.22
C ILE A 87 -1.06 -1.13 23.94
N LYS A 88 -0.91 -0.05 23.20
CA LYS A 88 -0.77 1.28 23.79
C LYS A 88 -1.37 2.36 22.92
N THR A 89 -2.03 3.31 23.57
CA THR A 89 -2.47 4.57 22.97
C THR A 89 -1.90 5.74 23.77
N LYS A 90 -1.32 6.69 23.07
CA LYS A 90 -0.78 7.93 23.66
C LYS A 90 -1.28 9.11 22.83
N LYS A 91 -1.74 10.17 23.50
CA LYS A 91 -1.98 11.47 22.87
C LYS A 91 -0.69 12.28 22.96
N ASP A 92 -0.25 12.82 21.85
CA ASP A 92 0.89 13.72 21.75
C ASP A 92 0.48 14.94 20.93
N LYS A 93 0.28 16.07 21.62
CA LYS A 93 -0.29 17.30 21.05
C LYS A 93 -1.66 17.01 20.38
N ASP A 94 -1.74 17.16 19.07
CA ASP A 94 -2.93 16.94 18.25
C ASP A 94 -2.96 15.56 17.56
N GLN A 95 -1.97 14.73 17.87
CA GLN A 95 -1.86 13.36 17.31
C GLN A 95 -2.21 12.30 18.35
N ILE A 96 -2.76 11.20 17.86
CA ILE A 96 -2.94 9.96 18.60
C ILE A 96 -1.91 8.97 18.05
N ILE A 97 -1.07 8.47 18.95
CA ILE A 97 -0.05 7.47 18.60
C ILE A 97 -0.49 6.15 19.21
N THR A 98 -0.61 5.14 18.35
CA THR A 98 -0.97 3.78 18.74
C THR A 98 0.19 2.83 18.50
N THR A 99 0.36 1.85 19.41
CA THR A 99 1.35 0.78 19.27
C THR A 99 0.61 -0.54 19.19
N TRP A 100 0.93 -1.31 18.17
CA TRP A 100 0.35 -2.60 17.85
C TRP A 100 1.41 -3.68 17.89
N GLU A 101 1.11 -4.83 18.48
CA GLU A 101 1.99 -5.99 18.51
C GLU A 101 1.30 -7.22 17.90
N PRO A 102 2.08 -8.16 17.32
CA PRO A 102 1.51 -9.42 16.84
C PRO A 102 0.89 -10.21 17.99
N LYS A 103 -0.34 -10.70 17.82
CA LYS A 103 -1.05 -11.56 18.78
C LYS A 103 -0.29 -12.85 19.08
N PHE A 104 0.44 -13.37 18.09
CA PHE A 104 1.20 -14.59 18.21
C PHE A 104 2.69 -14.27 18.14
N LYS A 105 3.40 -14.44 19.25
CA LYS A 105 4.86 -14.23 19.38
C LYS A 105 5.67 -15.39 18.77
N ASN A 106 5.20 -16.00 17.71
CA ASN A 106 5.94 -17.08 17.07
C ASN A 106 7.12 -16.48 16.29
N LYS A 107 8.36 -16.86 16.63
CA LYS A 107 9.60 -16.41 15.97
C LYS A 107 9.64 -16.64 14.44
N LYS A 108 8.68 -17.41 13.92
CA LYS A 108 8.51 -17.67 12.48
C LYS A 108 7.91 -16.47 11.73
N TYR A 109 7.25 -15.53 12.41
CA TYR A 109 6.72 -14.33 11.78
C TYR A 109 7.78 -13.23 11.82
N ARG A 110 8.18 -12.77 10.62
CA ARG A 110 9.22 -11.75 10.42
C ARG A 110 8.78 -10.32 10.77
N SER A 111 7.66 -10.15 11.43
CA SER A 111 7.08 -8.84 11.74
C SER A 111 7.07 -8.59 13.23
N GLY A 112 7.61 -7.46 13.64
CA GLY A 112 7.56 -6.95 15.01
C GLY A 112 6.38 -5.99 15.19
N LYS A 113 6.52 -5.04 16.12
CA LYS A 113 5.49 -4.03 16.40
C LYS A 113 5.28 -3.07 15.24
N ILE A 114 4.09 -2.45 15.22
CA ILE A 114 3.76 -1.33 14.35
C ILE A 114 3.40 -0.13 15.23
N ILE A 115 3.96 1.04 14.92
CA ILE A 115 3.56 2.31 15.53
C ILE A 115 2.85 3.12 14.46
N MET A 116 1.66 3.62 14.78
CA MET A 116 0.85 4.44 13.89
C MET A 116 0.53 5.77 14.54
N SER A 117 0.60 6.85 13.77
CA SER A 117 0.17 8.18 14.17
C SER A 117 -1.04 8.62 13.37
N GLN A 118 -2.00 9.24 14.06
CA GLN A 118 -3.24 9.76 13.50
C GLN A 118 -3.45 11.20 13.94
N LYS A 119 -4.03 12.00 13.05
CA LYS A 119 -4.52 13.35 13.34
C LYS A 119 -5.90 13.51 12.70
N ASN A 120 -6.88 14.00 13.46
CA ASN A 120 -8.26 14.15 12.98
C ASN A 120 -8.84 12.86 12.36
N LYS A 121 -8.56 11.71 12.96
CA LYS A 121 -8.92 10.37 12.48
C LYS A 121 -8.26 9.95 11.15
N LEU A 122 -7.37 10.76 10.59
CA LEU A 122 -6.60 10.42 9.41
C LEU A 122 -5.23 9.89 9.81
N ILE A 123 -4.79 8.83 9.17
CA ILE A 123 -3.46 8.26 9.41
C ILE A 123 -2.43 9.17 8.78
N PHE A 124 -1.45 9.58 9.58
CA PHE A 124 -0.34 10.40 9.11
C PHE A 124 0.91 9.59 8.83
N GLY A 125 1.18 8.60 9.67
CA GLY A 125 2.37 7.77 9.52
C GLY A 125 2.26 6.41 10.17
N LEU A 126 3.03 5.47 9.61
CA LEU A 126 3.23 4.12 10.14
C LEU A 126 4.71 3.80 10.16
N VAL A 127 5.16 3.13 11.22
CA VAL A 127 6.51 2.59 11.34
C VAL A 127 6.40 1.12 11.68
N SER A 128 6.98 0.27 10.85
CA SER A 128 7.03 -1.18 11.05
C SER A 128 8.42 -1.61 11.51
N PHE A 129 8.46 -2.54 12.45
CA PHE A 129 9.68 -3.00 13.08
C PHE A 129 9.91 -4.50 12.85
N HIS A 130 11.15 -4.91 12.87
CA HIS A 130 11.55 -6.30 13.07
C HIS A 130 11.28 -6.74 14.53
N PRO A 131 11.25 -8.05 14.81
CA PRO A 131 11.13 -8.55 16.19
C PRO A 131 12.29 -8.11 17.11
N ASP A 132 13.46 -7.79 16.56
CA ASP A 132 14.63 -7.28 17.30
C ASP A 132 14.54 -5.78 17.62
N GLY A 133 13.49 -5.11 17.13
CA GLY A 133 13.26 -3.68 17.33
C GLY A 133 13.88 -2.77 16.28
N SER A 134 14.61 -3.29 15.31
CA SER A 134 15.08 -2.50 14.17
C SER A 134 13.92 -2.12 13.24
N ILE A 135 14.04 -1.00 12.54
CA ILE A 135 12.98 -0.50 11.66
C ILE A 135 13.05 -1.20 10.30
N ILE A 136 11.92 -1.76 9.87
CA ILE A 136 11.75 -2.31 8.51
C ILE A 136 11.41 -1.20 7.53
N SER A 137 10.40 -0.39 7.87
CA SER A 137 9.88 0.63 6.96
C SER A 137 9.16 1.75 7.71
N LYS A 138 9.12 2.90 7.05
CA LYS A 138 8.26 4.03 7.42
C LYS A 138 7.35 4.34 6.25
N GLN A 139 6.11 4.70 6.54
CA GLN A 139 5.15 5.13 5.53
C GLN A 139 4.44 6.38 6.02
N PHE A 140 4.31 7.37 5.15
CA PHE A 140 3.59 8.61 5.39
C PHE A 140 2.47 8.75 4.38
N LEU A 141 1.29 9.14 4.86
CA LEU A 141 0.10 9.35 4.07
C LEU A 141 -0.24 10.84 4.15
N GLU A 142 -0.22 11.49 3.00
CA GLU A 142 -0.24 12.93 2.90
C GLU A 142 -1.29 13.39 1.86
N ASP A 143 -1.57 14.68 1.85
CA ASP A 143 -2.40 15.36 0.85
C ASP A 143 -3.77 14.67 0.68
N TYR A 144 -4.49 14.51 1.79
CA TYR A 144 -5.82 13.89 1.78
C TYR A 144 -6.83 14.73 1.01
N ILE A 145 -7.56 14.07 0.12
CA ILE A 145 -8.66 14.65 -0.65
C ILE A 145 -9.96 13.94 -0.30
N ASN A 146 -11.06 14.69 -0.29
CA ASN A 146 -12.39 14.15 -0.10
C ASN A 146 -13.04 13.91 -1.47
N ILE A 147 -13.42 12.68 -1.76
CA ILE A 147 -14.18 12.31 -2.95
C ILE A 147 -15.39 11.51 -2.50
N ASP A 148 -16.58 12.06 -2.66
CA ASP A 148 -17.85 11.43 -2.28
C ASP A 148 -17.86 10.91 -0.82
N GLY A 149 -17.28 11.69 0.10
CA GLY A 149 -17.19 11.32 1.52
C GLY A 149 -16.01 10.40 1.86
N LEU A 150 -15.26 9.92 0.90
CA LEU A 150 -14.08 9.10 1.11
C LEU A 150 -12.83 10.00 1.23
N MET A 151 -12.15 9.90 2.36
CA MET A 151 -10.87 10.58 2.58
C MET A 151 -9.72 9.71 2.04
N ILE A 152 -9.14 10.13 0.93
CA ILE A 152 -8.10 9.37 0.21
C ILE A 152 -6.79 10.14 0.26
N PRO A 153 -5.68 9.56 0.76
CA PRO A 153 -4.36 10.18 0.66
C PRO A 153 -3.90 10.16 -0.79
N SER A 154 -3.65 11.34 -1.35
CA SER A 154 -3.20 11.45 -2.74
C SER A 154 -1.67 11.33 -2.88
N LYS A 155 -0.93 11.38 -1.78
CA LYS A 155 0.52 11.17 -1.74
C LYS A 155 0.90 10.18 -0.66
N ILE A 156 1.72 9.20 -1.02
CA ILE A 156 2.25 8.18 -0.11
C ILE A 156 3.77 8.16 -0.26
N THR A 157 4.47 8.40 0.84
CA THR A 157 5.93 8.27 0.92
C THR A 157 6.26 7.01 1.71
N GLN A 158 6.98 6.09 1.09
CA GLN A 158 7.48 4.88 1.73
C GLN A 158 9.00 4.92 1.81
N ILE A 159 9.54 4.54 2.95
CA ILE A 159 10.98 4.42 3.19
C ILE A 159 11.21 2.99 3.69
N ALA A 160 11.82 2.17 2.88
CA ALA A 160 12.22 0.82 3.25
C ALA A 160 13.70 0.82 3.65
N LEU A 161 14.04 0.14 4.73
CA LEU A 161 15.40 0.07 5.23
C LEU A 161 15.97 -1.33 4.94
N PHE A 162 16.77 -1.44 3.87
CA PHE A 162 17.48 -2.65 3.51
C PHE A 162 18.96 -2.49 3.81
N LYS A 163 19.53 -3.34 4.67
CA LYS A 163 20.99 -3.39 4.94
C LYS A 163 21.60 -1.99 5.13
N GLU A 164 20.98 -1.17 5.98
CA GLU A 164 21.40 0.19 6.32
C GLU A 164 21.27 1.26 5.21
N LYS A 165 20.78 0.88 4.03
CA LYS A 165 20.48 1.85 2.97
C LYS A 165 18.98 2.07 2.86
N PRO A 166 18.50 3.32 2.96
CA PRO A 166 17.10 3.63 2.76
C PRO A 166 16.75 3.64 1.25
N GLU A 167 15.67 2.94 0.91
CA GLU A 167 15.02 3.06 -0.39
C GLU A 167 13.75 3.91 -0.23
N TYR A 168 13.63 4.93 -1.06
CA TYR A 168 12.49 5.85 -1.06
C TYR A 168 11.57 5.54 -2.23
N LYS A 169 10.28 5.44 -1.95
CA LYS A 169 9.24 5.35 -2.97
C LYS A 169 8.17 6.40 -2.68
N ILE A 170 8.00 7.35 -3.60
CA ILE A 170 6.94 8.36 -3.51
C ILE A 170 5.92 8.03 -4.58
N THR A 171 4.67 7.83 -4.16
CA THR A 171 3.54 7.60 -5.07
C THR A 171 2.58 8.78 -4.96
N THR A 172 2.24 9.38 -6.09
CA THR A 172 1.25 10.46 -6.16
C THR A 172 0.10 10.03 -7.07
N TYR A 173 -1.11 10.12 -6.54
CA TYR A 173 -2.34 9.85 -7.28
C TYR A 173 -2.99 11.16 -7.70
N LYS A 174 -3.34 11.25 -8.98
CA LYS A 174 -4.03 12.40 -9.57
C LYS A 174 -5.28 11.94 -10.28
N ASN A 175 -6.27 12.82 -10.39
CA ASN A 175 -7.52 12.55 -11.11
C ASN A 175 -8.24 11.28 -10.60
N ILE A 176 -8.28 11.11 -9.28
CA ILE A 176 -8.94 9.97 -8.64
C ILE A 176 -10.45 10.11 -8.89
N LYS A 177 -11.07 9.03 -9.36
CA LYS A 177 -12.51 8.90 -9.54
C LYS A 177 -13.01 7.71 -8.75
N VAL A 178 -14.17 7.85 -8.12
CA VAL A 178 -14.86 6.78 -7.39
C VAL A 178 -16.16 6.47 -8.13
N ASN A 179 -16.60 5.21 -8.08
CA ASN A 179 -17.81 4.75 -8.76
C ASN A 179 -17.86 5.11 -10.25
N ASN A 180 -16.68 5.08 -10.92
CA ASN A 180 -16.60 5.38 -12.33
C ASN A 180 -16.85 4.13 -13.17
N PHE A 181 -18.01 4.07 -13.83
CA PHE A 181 -18.42 2.95 -14.66
C PHE A 181 -18.01 3.09 -16.15
N ASP A 182 -17.51 4.25 -16.57
CA ASP A 182 -17.11 4.50 -17.95
C ASP A 182 -15.93 3.63 -18.41
N ASP A 183 -15.12 3.21 -17.47
CA ASP A 183 -13.90 2.44 -17.69
C ASP A 183 -14.04 0.95 -17.30
N GLN A 184 -15.28 0.39 -17.29
CA GLN A 184 -15.55 -0.98 -16.82
C GLN A 184 -14.65 -2.06 -17.44
N LYS A 185 -14.28 -1.93 -18.71
CA LYS A 185 -13.36 -2.87 -19.38
C LYS A 185 -12.02 -3.05 -18.67
N TYR A 186 -11.53 -1.99 -18.00
CA TYR A 186 -10.25 -2.03 -17.29
C TYR A 186 -10.33 -2.72 -15.91
N TYR A 187 -11.53 -3.09 -15.47
CA TYR A 187 -11.74 -3.84 -14.24
C TYR A 187 -11.96 -5.34 -14.52
N SER A 188 -12.06 -5.74 -15.79
CA SER A 188 -12.20 -7.13 -16.18
C SER A 188 -10.81 -7.79 -16.32
N SER A 189 -10.65 -8.95 -15.70
CA SER A 189 -9.45 -9.78 -15.90
C SER A 189 -9.31 -10.20 -17.36
N GLU A 190 -10.40 -10.43 -18.07
CA GLU A 190 -10.41 -10.78 -19.47
C GLU A 190 -9.74 -9.75 -20.37
N PHE A 191 -9.89 -8.46 -20.05
CA PHE A 191 -9.23 -7.38 -20.81
C PHE A 191 -7.70 -7.47 -20.78
N TYR A 192 -7.14 -8.01 -19.70
CA TYR A 192 -5.69 -8.10 -19.51
C TYR A 192 -5.11 -9.47 -19.87
N PHE A 193 -5.95 -10.51 -19.93
CA PHE A 193 -5.56 -11.89 -20.18
C PHE A 193 -6.13 -12.44 -21.49
N SER A 194 -6.87 -11.65 -22.28
CA SER A 194 -7.29 -12.05 -23.63
C SER A 194 -6.09 -12.05 -24.57
N ASP A 195 -5.91 -13.15 -25.24
CA ASP A 195 -4.91 -13.37 -26.30
C ASP A 195 -5.11 -12.42 -27.52
#